data_4565fe293f0a99b7a66c4df95b3f516b
#
_entry.id   4565fe293f0a99b7a66c4df95b3f516b
#
_cell.length_a   1.000
_cell.length_b   1.000
_cell.length_c   1.000
_cell.angle_alpha   90.00
_cell.angle_beta   90.00
_cell.angle_gamma   90.00
#
_symmetry.space_group_name_H-M   'P 1'
#
loop_
_entity.id
_entity.type
_entity.pdbx_description
1 polymer ?
#
loop_
_entity_poly.entity_id
_entity_poly.type
_entity_poly.pdbx_seq_one_letter_code
_entity_poly.pdbx_strand_id
1 'polypeptide(L)'
;ANHGIKNGDEETANAHCPNLRIFHVARIAAPFPQENCFSQWTQCTPETMRSTSALAYFFGRNIQEELDVPVGIIVAAWGGTTAETWTPRECVMSDPVLCDYPYESNPWFPAETGTLYNSMIYPVMPYGIAGCIWYQGEANQGRASSYARVMQRLIGSWRTGFNKEFPFYLVQIAPFQYHSKDNGPALLREQQAMLPEMLDKVKMITVSDLVDNVQDIHPRDKRSVGKRLANLALDDTYHIYVGPYKSPVFESACRKGNHVTISFKDIKNGLAVHGKRIEGLMMAAAGQEWQEARARIDGGKLIVPVKGIESPVS
;
A
#
# COMPACT_ATOMS: atom_id res chain seq x y z
N ALA A 1 9.26 8.51 11.89
CA ALA A 1 9.25 7.63 10.72
C ALA A 1 10.46 6.69 10.63
N ASN A 2 11.58 7.00 11.31
CA ASN A 2 12.81 6.19 11.22
C ASN A 2 12.97 5.17 12.36
N HIS A 3 11.93 4.99 13.19
CA HIS A 3 11.99 4.00 14.27
C HIS A 3 12.03 2.60 13.68
N GLY A 4 13.23 2.00 13.76
CA GLY A 4 13.43 0.60 13.47
C GLY A 4 13.50 0.19 12.00
N ILE A 5 13.77 1.09 11.05
CA ILE A 5 14.04 0.64 9.67
C ILE A 5 15.39 -0.09 9.63
N LYS A 6 15.47 -1.07 8.75
CA LYS A 6 16.69 -1.84 8.51
C LYS A 6 17.79 -0.91 7.98
N ASN A 7 18.95 -0.91 8.63
CA ASN A 7 20.11 -0.05 8.30
C ASN A 7 19.82 1.48 8.35
N GLY A 8 18.88 1.93 9.19
CA GLY A 8 18.39 3.31 9.19
C GLY A 8 19.46 4.38 9.45
N ASP A 9 20.37 4.13 10.39
CA ASP A 9 21.44 5.07 10.73
C ASP A 9 22.45 5.22 9.58
N GLU A 10 22.85 4.11 8.96
CA GLU A 10 23.74 4.08 7.80
C GLU A 10 23.12 4.78 6.59
N GLU A 11 21.86 4.44 6.26
CA GLU A 11 21.13 5.07 5.14
C GLU A 11 20.93 6.57 5.38
N THR A 12 20.69 6.98 6.63
CA THR A 12 20.56 8.40 6.98
C THR A 12 21.90 9.13 6.86
N ALA A 13 22.99 8.54 7.37
CA ALA A 13 24.32 9.15 7.29
C ALA A 13 24.81 9.33 5.84
N ASN A 14 24.40 8.43 4.94
CA ASN A 14 24.77 8.44 3.53
C ASN A 14 23.74 9.18 2.63
N ALA A 15 22.75 9.86 3.19
CA ALA A 15 21.67 10.50 2.44
C ALA A 15 22.10 11.83 1.82
N HIS A 16 22.95 11.79 0.80
CA HIS A 16 23.38 12.93 0.01
C HIS A 16 22.83 12.83 -1.41
N CYS A 17 21.64 13.39 -1.63
CA CYS A 17 21.01 13.41 -2.94
C CYS A 17 20.62 14.86 -3.32
N PRO A 18 21.54 15.64 -3.92
CA PRO A 18 21.33 17.07 -4.15
C PRO A 18 20.16 17.37 -5.11
N ASN A 19 19.82 16.43 -5.97
CA ASN A 19 18.70 16.53 -6.90
C ASN A 19 17.38 15.97 -6.34
N LEU A 20 17.36 15.48 -5.09
CA LEU A 20 16.15 15.08 -4.40
C LEU A 20 15.73 16.16 -3.39
N ARG A 21 14.50 16.63 -3.48
CA ARG A 21 13.90 17.60 -2.57
C ARG A 21 12.67 17.03 -1.91
N ILE A 22 12.49 17.37 -0.65
CA ILE A 22 11.36 16.92 0.16
C ILE A 22 10.56 18.12 0.64
N PHE A 23 9.25 18.02 0.49
CA PHE A 23 8.27 18.97 1.05
C PHE A 23 7.43 18.22 2.07
N HIS A 24 7.63 18.49 3.34
CA HIS A 24 6.85 17.90 4.41
C HIS A 24 5.59 18.75 4.67
N VAL A 25 4.43 18.22 4.36
CA VAL A 25 3.17 18.85 4.73
C VAL A 25 3.00 18.76 6.25
N ALA A 26 2.75 19.90 6.89
CA ALA A 26 2.50 19.94 8.33
C ALA A 26 1.28 19.11 8.70
N ARG A 27 1.37 18.36 9.81
CA ARG A 27 0.25 17.56 10.33
C ARG A 27 -0.76 18.45 11.02
N ILE A 28 -1.74 18.90 10.27
CA ILE A 28 -2.84 19.73 10.71
C ILE A 28 -4.13 19.08 10.23
N ALA A 29 -5.14 19.01 11.07
CA ALA A 29 -6.49 18.63 10.70
C ALA A 29 -7.38 19.89 10.69
N ALA A 30 -8.18 20.05 9.63
CA ALA A 30 -9.06 21.20 9.50
C ALA A 30 -10.46 20.79 9.01
N PRO A 31 -11.54 21.39 9.57
CA PRO A 31 -12.91 21.09 9.16
C PRO A 31 -13.24 21.62 7.76
N PHE A 32 -12.47 22.58 7.24
CA PHE A 32 -12.65 23.20 5.93
C PHE A 32 -11.34 23.26 5.16
N PRO A 33 -11.39 23.30 3.80
CA PRO A 33 -10.20 23.43 2.95
C PRO A 33 -9.32 24.62 3.35
N GLN A 34 -8.01 24.40 3.41
CA GLN A 34 -7.01 25.40 3.76
C GLN A 34 -6.26 25.85 2.51
N GLU A 35 -5.96 27.13 2.40
CA GLU A 35 -5.23 27.68 1.25
C GLU A 35 -3.71 27.47 1.37
N ASN A 36 -3.20 27.17 2.57
CA ASN A 36 -1.77 27.04 2.84
C ASN A 36 -1.49 25.89 3.81
N CYS A 37 -0.38 25.18 3.60
CA CYS A 37 0.11 24.12 4.47
C CYS A 37 1.40 24.50 5.24
N PHE A 38 1.83 25.75 5.18
CA PHE A 38 2.95 26.34 5.93
C PHE A 38 4.22 25.50 5.95
N SER A 39 4.68 25.07 4.78
CA SER A 39 5.87 24.24 4.65
C SER A 39 6.82 24.79 3.59
N GLN A 40 8.00 24.19 3.48
CA GLN A 40 9.01 24.57 2.49
C GLN A 40 9.75 23.34 1.95
N TRP A 41 10.30 23.47 0.75
CA TRP A 41 11.17 22.47 0.16
C TRP A 41 12.51 22.42 0.89
N THR A 42 12.94 21.22 1.25
CA THR A 42 14.27 20.95 1.83
C THR A 42 15.06 20.01 0.91
N GLN A 43 16.37 20.20 0.85
CA GLN A 43 17.25 19.30 0.12
C GLN A 43 17.46 18.01 0.92
N CYS A 44 17.70 16.90 0.21
CA CYS A 44 18.03 15.62 0.83
C CYS A 44 19.46 15.67 1.39
N THR A 45 19.54 15.77 2.70
CA THR A 45 20.80 15.71 3.49
C THR A 45 20.61 14.74 4.67
N PRO A 46 21.68 14.29 5.34
CA PRO A 46 21.56 13.46 6.54
C PRO A 46 20.66 14.06 7.62
N GLU A 47 20.68 15.38 7.79
CA GLU A 47 19.86 16.09 8.79
C GLU A 47 18.38 16.04 8.42
N THR A 48 18.03 16.35 7.16
CA THR A 48 16.65 16.38 6.71
C THR A 48 16.04 14.98 6.63
N MET A 49 16.85 13.96 6.33
CA MET A 49 16.39 12.57 6.22
C MET A 49 16.06 11.93 7.56
N ARG A 50 16.58 12.40 8.68
CA ARG A 50 16.23 11.89 10.02
C ARG A 50 14.74 11.94 10.33
N SER A 51 14.03 12.94 9.83
CA SER A 51 12.59 13.14 10.02
C SER A 51 11.75 12.78 8.81
N THR A 52 12.37 12.40 7.69
CA THR A 52 11.67 12.08 6.44
C THR A 52 11.12 10.65 6.45
N SER A 53 10.05 10.42 5.69
CA SER A 53 9.56 9.08 5.38
C SER A 53 10.62 8.29 4.64
N ALA A 54 11.07 7.18 5.22
CA ALA A 54 12.06 6.31 4.59
C ALA A 54 11.55 5.76 3.24
N LEU A 55 10.24 5.44 3.15
CA LEU A 55 9.63 5.00 1.90
C LEU A 55 9.75 6.08 0.81
N ALA A 56 9.39 7.32 1.15
CA ALA A 56 9.48 8.45 0.23
C ALA A 56 10.92 8.71 -0.25
N TYR A 57 11.88 8.63 0.68
CA TYR A 57 13.31 8.75 0.38
C TYR A 57 13.78 7.68 -0.60
N PHE A 58 13.55 6.40 -0.29
CA PHE A 58 14.02 5.32 -1.17
C PHE A 58 13.33 5.34 -2.54
N PHE A 59 12.04 5.64 -2.57
CA PHE A 59 11.32 5.82 -3.84
C PHE A 59 11.93 6.96 -4.66
N GLY A 60 12.03 8.16 -4.07
CA GLY A 60 12.52 9.36 -4.78
C GLY A 60 13.98 9.22 -5.23
N ARG A 61 14.84 8.62 -4.40
CA ARG A 61 16.23 8.35 -4.76
C ARG A 61 16.33 7.41 -5.96
N ASN A 62 15.63 6.28 -5.97
CA ASN A 62 15.69 5.37 -7.12
C ASN A 62 15.13 6.01 -8.40
N ILE A 63 14.06 6.81 -8.32
CA ILE A 63 13.55 7.55 -9.50
C ILE A 63 14.58 8.56 -9.99
N GLN A 64 15.22 9.31 -9.09
CA GLN A 64 16.21 10.31 -9.43
C GLN A 64 17.46 9.68 -10.06
N GLU A 65 17.96 8.58 -9.50
CA GLU A 65 19.12 7.85 -10.00
C GLU A 65 18.88 7.29 -11.43
N GLU A 66 17.70 6.73 -11.68
CA GLU A 66 17.39 6.09 -12.96
C GLU A 66 17.03 7.09 -14.09
N LEU A 67 16.39 8.21 -13.75
CA LEU A 67 15.97 9.21 -14.74
C LEU A 67 17.00 10.35 -14.92
N ASP A 68 17.96 10.48 -14.01
CA ASP A 68 18.94 11.57 -13.93
C ASP A 68 18.29 12.98 -14.01
N VAL A 69 17.16 13.16 -13.31
CA VAL A 69 16.44 14.43 -13.26
C VAL A 69 16.20 14.85 -11.80
N PRO A 70 16.04 16.14 -11.50
CA PRO A 70 15.59 16.57 -10.19
C PRO A 70 14.22 16.00 -9.83
N VAL A 71 14.10 15.45 -8.61
CA VAL A 71 12.86 14.86 -8.11
C VAL A 71 12.40 15.59 -6.85
N GLY A 72 11.14 15.99 -6.81
CA GLY A 72 10.45 16.53 -5.63
C GLY A 72 9.47 15.52 -5.04
N ILE A 73 9.55 15.27 -3.73
CA ILE A 73 8.60 14.42 -3.02
C ILE A 73 7.81 15.26 -2.03
N ILE A 74 6.50 15.31 -2.20
CA ILE A 74 5.57 15.89 -1.22
C ILE A 74 5.15 14.76 -0.26
N VAL A 75 5.47 14.91 1.01
CA VAL A 75 5.15 13.93 2.06
C VAL A 75 3.96 14.45 2.88
N ALA A 76 2.78 13.90 2.60
CA ALA A 76 1.57 14.09 3.39
C ALA A 76 1.22 12.76 4.05
N ALA A 77 1.52 12.61 5.35
CA ALA A 77 1.33 11.34 6.06
C ALA A 77 1.08 11.55 7.55
N TRP A 78 0.06 10.84 8.08
CA TRP A 78 -0.26 10.81 9.50
C TRP A 78 -0.67 9.37 9.89
N GLY A 79 0.13 8.72 10.72
CA GLY A 79 -0.11 7.33 11.12
C GLY A 79 -1.40 7.17 11.96
N GLY A 80 -2.07 6.01 11.81
CA GLY A 80 -3.31 5.69 12.51
C GLY A 80 -4.59 6.23 11.86
N THR A 81 -4.48 7.00 10.77
CA THR A 81 -5.65 7.60 10.11
C THR A 81 -6.26 6.70 9.05
N THR A 82 -7.57 6.76 8.90
CA THR A 82 -8.35 6.02 7.91
C THR A 82 -8.37 6.74 6.56
N ALA A 83 -8.67 6.03 5.48
CA ALA A 83 -8.77 6.61 4.13
C ALA A 83 -9.85 7.71 4.04
N GLU A 84 -10.90 7.63 4.84
CA GLU A 84 -11.98 8.61 4.90
C GLU A 84 -11.50 10.00 5.36
N THR A 85 -10.48 10.07 6.22
CA THR A 85 -9.92 11.36 6.65
C THR A 85 -9.22 12.10 5.51
N TRP A 86 -8.73 11.37 4.51
CA TRP A 86 -8.04 11.87 3.31
C TRP A 86 -8.96 12.04 2.10
N THR A 87 -10.25 11.73 2.25
CA THR A 87 -11.27 11.85 1.21
C THR A 87 -12.15 13.05 1.50
N PRO A 88 -12.49 13.91 0.52
CA PRO A 88 -13.44 15.01 0.75
C PRO A 88 -14.71 14.52 1.45
N ARG A 89 -15.16 15.26 2.48
CA ARG A 89 -16.32 14.88 3.28
C ARG A 89 -17.56 14.63 2.44
N GLU A 90 -17.82 15.46 1.47
CA GLU A 90 -18.98 15.34 0.56
C GLU A 90 -18.93 14.05 -0.27
N CYS A 91 -17.74 13.58 -0.66
CA CYS A 91 -17.58 12.34 -1.41
C CYS A 91 -17.89 11.09 -0.56
N VAL A 92 -17.64 11.15 0.75
CA VAL A 92 -17.96 10.08 1.69
C VAL A 92 -19.43 10.15 2.08
N MET A 93 -19.93 11.33 2.45
CA MET A 93 -21.29 11.48 2.97
C MET A 93 -22.38 11.32 1.89
N SER A 94 -22.07 11.54 0.62
CA SER A 94 -23.00 11.28 -0.50
C SER A 94 -23.03 9.82 -0.93
N ASP A 95 -22.12 8.97 -0.44
CA ASP A 95 -22.05 7.57 -0.78
C ASP A 95 -22.87 6.72 0.20
N PRO A 96 -23.90 5.97 -0.26
CA PRO A 96 -24.82 5.24 0.63
C PRO A 96 -24.17 4.10 1.44
N VAL A 97 -22.96 3.68 1.08
CA VAL A 97 -22.21 2.64 1.81
C VAL A 97 -21.22 3.28 2.81
N LEU A 98 -20.71 4.46 2.51
CA LEU A 98 -19.69 5.13 3.29
C LEU A 98 -20.26 6.13 4.30
N CYS A 99 -21.47 6.67 4.08
CA CYS A 99 -22.07 7.75 4.88
C CYS A 99 -22.29 7.38 6.35
N ASP A 100 -22.49 6.11 6.67
CA ASP A 100 -22.66 5.59 8.03
C ASP A 100 -21.35 5.33 8.76
N TYR A 101 -20.26 5.95 8.30
CA TYR A 101 -18.95 5.78 8.95
C TYR A 101 -18.99 6.29 10.39
N PRO A 102 -18.93 5.39 11.40
CA PRO A 102 -18.85 5.79 12.80
C PRO A 102 -17.46 6.38 13.01
N TYR A 103 -17.40 7.66 13.14
CA TYR A 103 -16.20 8.33 13.52
C TYR A 103 -16.06 8.26 15.06
N GLU A 104 -15.02 7.56 15.51
CA GLU A 104 -14.64 7.56 16.92
C GLU A 104 -13.51 8.57 17.13
N SER A 105 -13.74 9.53 18.02
CA SER A 105 -12.71 10.51 18.41
C SER A 105 -11.47 9.78 18.95
N ASN A 106 -10.30 10.15 18.44
CA ASN A 106 -9.03 9.60 18.89
C ASN A 106 -8.09 10.72 19.33
N PRO A 107 -7.48 10.65 20.53
CA PRO A 107 -6.59 11.72 21.02
C PRO A 107 -5.24 11.79 20.29
N TRP A 108 -4.85 10.74 19.55
CA TRP A 108 -3.53 10.64 18.94
C TRP A 108 -3.51 11.02 17.45
N PHE A 109 -4.64 10.92 16.77
CA PHE A 109 -4.75 11.23 15.34
C PHE A 109 -6.18 11.65 14.99
N PRO A 110 -6.34 12.47 13.94
CA PRO A 110 -7.65 12.83 13.42
C PRO A 110 -8.41 11.61 12.89
N ALA A 111 -9.69 11.52 13.22
CA ALA A 111 -10.57 10.46 12.74
C ALA A 111 -11.73 11.00 11.90
N GLU A 112 -11.98 12.32 11.95
CA GLU A 112 -13.09 12.96 11.25
C GLU A 112 -12.85 13.01 9.74
N THR A 113 -13.87 12.58 8.98
CA THR A 113 -13.87 12.53 7.51
C THR A 113 -13.49 13.86 6.87
N GLY A 114 -12.55 13.83 5.93
CA GLY A 114 -12.15 14.97 5.12
C GLY A 114 -11.17 15.94 5.79
N THR A 115 -10.89 15.80 7.09
CA THR A 115 -10.09 16.81 7.80
C THR A 115 -8.64 16.88 7.35
N LEU A 116 -8.05 15.75 6.94
CA LEU A 116 -6.69 15.71 6.39
C LEU A 116 -6.65 16.06 4.90
N TYR A 117 -7.70 15.71 4.15
CA TYR A 117 -7.86 16.21 2.80
C TYR A 117 -7.82 17.74 2.79
N ASN A 118 -8.62 18.37 3.66
CA ASN A 118 -8.76 19.82 3.72
C ASN A 118 -7.47 20.58 4.01
N SER A 119 -6.59 20.02 4.84
CA SER A 119 -5.39 20.73 5.33
C SER A 119 -4.07 20.19 4.78
N MET A 120 -4.04 18.95 4.30
CA MET A 120 -2.79 18.33 3.87
C MET A 120 -2.76 17.98 2.37
N ILE A 121 -3.92 17.91 1.71
CA ILE A 121 -4.03 17.60 0.29
C ILE A 121 -4.50 18.81 -0.51
N TYR A 122 -5.60 19.44 -0.11
CA TYR A 122 -6.17 20.57 -0.82
C TYR A 122 -5.17 21.71 -1.06
N PRO A 123 -4.37 22.17 -0.06
CA PRO A 123 -3.44 23.29 -0.27
C PRO A 123 -2.27 22.96 -1.21
N VAL A 124 -2.01 21.70 -1.51
CA VAL A 124 -0.93 21.31 -2.45
C VAL A 124 -1.45 21.02 -3.87
N MET A 125 -2.76 21.04 -4.09
CA MET A 125 -3.35 20.79 -5.42
C MET A 125 -2.91 21.76 -6.53
N PRO A 126 -2.70 23.06 -6.26
CA PRO A 126 -2.17 23.99 -7.28
C PRO A 126 -0.75 23.62 -7.75
N TYR A 127 -0.03 22.82 -7.00
CA TYR A 127 1.32 22.36 -7.34
C TYR A 127 1.25 21.06 -8.11
N GLY A 128 1.41 21.05 -9.40
CA GLY A 128 1.28 19.85 -10.24
C GLY A 128 2.15 18.66 -9.76
N ILE A 129 1.57 17.46 -9.76
CA ILE A 129 2.25 16.22 -9.38
C ILE A 129 2.40 15.25 -10.56
N ALA A 130 3.45 14.42 -10.55
CA ALA A 130 3.67 13.36 -11.54
C ALA A 130 2.84 12.10 -11.23
N GLY A 131 2.64 11.78 -9.95
CA GLY A 131 1.90 10.62 -9.48
C GLY A 131 1.79 10.62 -7.96
N CYS A 132 1.11 9.62 -7.42
CA CYS A 132 0.95 9.40 -5.99
C CYS A 132 1.41 7.99 -5.61
N ILE A 133 2.14 7.85 -4.51
CA ILE A 133 2.39 6.58 -3.84
C ILE A 133 1.60 6.54 -2.53
N TRP A 134 0.88 5.44 -2.28
CA TRP A 134 -0.03 5.31 -1.15
C TRP A 134 0.27 4.05 -0.35
N TYR A 135 0.59 4.20 0.92
CA TYR A 135 0.80 3.10 1.85
C TYR A 135 -0.03 3.32 3.11
N GLN A 136 -1.22 2.79 3.14
CA GLN A 136 -2.21 2.90 4.23
C GLN A 136 -3.20 1.74 4.11
N GLY A 137 -3.92 1.42 5.16
CA GLY A 137 -5.01 0.47 5.15
C GLY A 137 -5.28 -0.12 6.53
N GLU A 138 -4.27 -0.20 7.39
CA GLU A 138 -4.33 -0.86 8.68
C GLU A 138 -5.44 -0.30 9.59
N ALA A 139 -5.67 1.01 9.55
CA ALA A 139 -6.75 1.67 10.28
C ALA A 139 -8.16 1.38 9.73
N ASN A 140 -8.25 0.85 8.51
CA ASN A 140 -9.53 0.50 7.87
C ASN A 140 -9.88 -0.99 8.01
N GLN A 141 -9.07 -1.80 8.70
CA GLN A 141 -9.28 -3.25 8.76
C GLN A 141 -10.63 -3.65 9.39
N GLY A 142 -11.15 -2.89 10.35
CA GLY A 142 -12.48 -3.11 10.93
C GLY A 142 -13.66 -2.83 9.98
N ARG A 143 -13.41 -2.20 8.83
CA ARG A 143 -14.37 -1.89 7.75
C ARG A 143 -13.82 -2.25 6.38
N ALA A 144 -13.10 -3.34 6.32
CA ALA A 144 -12.37 -3.77 5.14
C ALA A 144 -13.26 -3.86 3.88
N SER A 145 -14.51 -4.32 4.00
CA SER A 145 -15.44 -4.53 2.87
C SER A 145 -15.76 -3.26 2.06
N SER A 146 -15.62 -2.08 2.66
CA SER A 146 -15.85 -0.80 1.97
C SER A 146 -14.56 -0.11 1.49
N TYR A 147 -13.39 -0.71 1.71
CA TYR A 147 -12.11 -0.04 1.45
C TYR A 147 -11.90 0.32 -0.04
N ALA A 148 -12.17 -0.60 -0.95
CA ALA A 148 -12.05 -0.28 -2.38
C ALA A 148 -12.96 0.87 -2.79
N ARG A 149 -14.15 0.96 -2.20
CA ARG A 149 -15.11 2.03 -2.48
C ARG A 149 -14.63 3.39 -1.97
N VAL A 150 -14.10 3.48 -0.75
CA VAL A 150 -13.53 4.75 -0.26
C VAL A 150 -12.31 5.16 -1.07
N MET A 151 -11.46 4.22 -1.48
CA MET A 151 -10.31 4.51 -2.33
C MET A 151 -10.71 5.02 -3.73
N GLN A 152 -11.79 4.50 -4.32
CA GLN A 152 -12.34 5.05 -5.57
C GLN A 152 -12.73 6.53 -5.40
N ARG A 153 -13.41 6.87 -4.28
CA ARG A 153 -13.80 8.26 -3.99
C ARG A 153 -12.58 9.15 -3.76
N LEU A 154 -11.59 8.67 -2.99
CA LEU A 154 -10.35 9.35 -2.72
C LEU A 154 -9.58 9.65 -4.02
N ILE A 155 -9.28 8.62 -4.80
CA ILE A 155 -8.48 8.75 -6.03
C ILE A 155 -9.19 9.65 -7.04
N GLY A 156 -10.49 9.45 -7.24
CA GLY A 156 -11.29 10.27 -8.16
C GLY A 156 -11.33 11.74 -7.75
N SER A 157 -11.56 12.02 -6.45
CA SER A 157 -11.60 13.40 -5.95
C SER A 157 -10.22 14.10 -6.04
N TRP A 158 -9.14 13.37 -5.76
CA TRP A 158 -7.79 13.94 -5.89
C TRP A 158 -7.46 14.23 -7.35
N ARG A 159 -7.74 13.30 -8.28
CA ARG A 159 -7.53 13.53 -9.71
C ARG A 159 -8.33 14.74 -10.21
N THR A 160 -9.58 14.88 -9.77
CA THR A 160 -10.41 16.06 -10.07
C THR A 160 -9.77 17.33 -9.50
N GLY A 161 -9.37 17.34 -8.22
CA GLY A 161 -8.78 18.50 -7.57
C GLY A 161 -7.44 18.94 -8.17
N PHE A 162 -6.58 17.99 -8.52
CA PHE A 162 -5.33 18.26 -9.24
C PHE A 162 -5.53 18.53 -10.75
N ASN A 163 -6.74 18.38 -11.26
CA ASN A 163 -7.06 18.46 -12.69
C ASN A 163 -6.12 17.59 -13.57
N LYS A 164 -5.85 16.36 -13.11
CA LYS A 164 -4.90 15.45 -13.77
C LYS A 164 -5.18 13.99 -13.46
N GLU A 165 -5.24 13.15 -14.48
CA GLU A 165 -5.29 11.69 -14.37
C GLU A 165 -3.88 11.12 -14.11
N PHE A 166 -3.35 11.35 -12.92
CA PHE A 166 -2.03 10.86 -12.51
C PHE A 166 -2.06 9.39 -12.08
N PRO A 167 -0.95 8.65 -12.25
CA PRO A 167 -0.81 7.30 -11.74
C PRO A 167 -0.85 7.26 -10.21
N PHE A 168 -1.52 6.24 -9.66
CA PHE A 168 -1.68 6.03 -8.23
C PHE A 168 -1.17 4.64 -7.86
N TYR A 169 -0.05 4.56 -7.15
CA TYR A 169 0.63 3.32 -6.84
C TYR A 169 0.47 2.95 -5.37
N LEU A 170 -0.13 1.79 -5.14
CA LEU A 170 -0.46 1.27 -3.82
C LEU A 170 0.62 0.32 -3.30
N VAL A 171 0.86 0.36 -2.00
CA VAL A 171 1.48 -0.74 -1.27
C VAL A 171 0.37 -1.49 -0.56
N GLN A 172 0.20 -2.77 -0.85
CA GLN A 172 -0.70 -3.64 -0.10
C GLN A 172 -0.23 -3.72 1.36
N ILE A 173 -1.16 -3.64 2.33
CA ILE A 173 -0.79 -3.73 3.74
C ILE A 173 -0.02 -5.02 4.03
N ALA A 174 0.97 -4.90 4.88
CA ALA A 174 1.80 -6.03 5.30
C ALA A 174 1.01 -7.02 6.16
N PRO A 175 1.36 -8.31 6.15
CA PRO A 175 0.88 -9.25 7.15
C PRO A 175 1.23 -8.77 8.55
N PHE A 176 0.21 -8.73 9.41
CA PHE A 176 0.36 -8.41 10.83
C PHE A 176 -0.58 -9.29 11.66
N GLN A 177 -0.12 -9.73 12.80
CA GLN A 177 -0.92 -10.55 13.73
C GLN A 177 -1.84 -9.65 14.55
N TYR A 178 -2.99 -9.31 13.97
CA TYR A 178 -4.04 -8.60 14.72
C TYR A 178 -4.59 -9.51 15.83
N HIS A 179 -4.98 -8.90 16.96
CA HIS A 179 -5.53 -9.66 18.08
C HIS A 179 -6.99 -10.08 17.87
N SER A 180 -7.65 -9.56 16.84
CA SER A 180 -9.00 -9.99 16.47
C SER A 180 -8.98 -11.32 15.70
N LYS A 181 -10.04 -12.11 15.88
CA LYS A 181 -10.23 -13.37 15.12
C LYS A 181 -10.96 -13.18 13.81
N ASP A 182 -11.26 -11.93 13.44
CA ASP A 182 -11.94 -11.60 12.20
C ASP A 182 -10.97 -11.68 11.00
N ASN A 183 -11.54 -11.77 9.81
CA ASN A 183 -10.79 -11.80 8.55
C ASN A 183 -10.55 -10.40 7.94
N GLY A 184 -10.80 -9.33 8.68
CA GLY A 184 -10.69 -7.95 8.23
C GLY A 184 -9.39 -7.64 7.49
N PRO A 185 -8.20 -7.99 8.02
CA PRO A 185 -6.94 -7.74 7.33
C PRO A 185 -6.79 -8.49 6.00
N ALA A 186 -7.29 -9.72 5.90
CA ALA A 186 -7.28 -10.49 4.66
C ALA A 186 -8.23 -9.88 3.63
N LEU A 187 -9.45 -9.55 4.05
CA LEU A 187 -10.45 -8.87 3.23
C LEU A 187 -9.95 -7.50 2.76
N LEU A 188 -9.25 -6.75 3.61
CA LEU A 188 -8.69 -5.45 3.21
C LEU A 188 -7.62 -5.61 2.13
N ARG A 189 -6.73 -6.61 2.22
CA ARG A 189 -5.76 -6.90 1.16
C ARG A 189 -6.44 -7.30 -0.14
N GLU A 190 -7.54 -8.05 -0.07
CA GLU A 190 -8.38 -8.37 -1.24
C GLU A 190 -8.96 -7.09 -1.86
N GLN A 191 -9.54 -6.20 -1.05
CA GLN A 191 -10.05 -4.91 -1.51
C GLN A 191 -8.97 -4.03 -2.15
N GLN A 192 -7.75 -4.04 -1.60
CA GLN A 192 -6.61 -3.36 -2.22
C GLN A 192 -6.25 -3.98 -3.57
N ALA A 193 -6.29 -5.32 -3.68
CA ALA A 193 -5.97 -6.04 -4.91
C ALA A 193 -7.00 -5.83 -6.04
N MET A 194 -8.24 -5.47 -5.71
CA MET A 194 -9.27 -5.13 -6.69
C MET A 194 -9.04 -3.77 -7.37
N LEU A 195 -8.40 -2.82 -6.69
CA LEU A 195 -8.28 -1.44 -7.18
C LEU A 195 -7.60 -1.30 -8.56
N PRO A 196 -6.53 -2.04 -8.89
CA PRO A 196 -5.92 -2.01 -10.22
C PRO A 196 -6.84 -2.48 -11.37
N GLU A 197 -7.83 -3.32 -11.07
CA GLU A 197 -8.83 -3.80 -12.05
C GLU A 197 -10.04 -2.84 -12.16
N MET A 198 -10.27 -2.01 -11.14
CA MET A 198 -11.41 -1.10 -11.04
C MET A 198 -11.11 0.31 -11.54
N LEU A 199 -9.85 0.73 -11.54
CA LEU A 199 -9.43 2.09 -11.83
C LEU A 199 -8.24 2.14 -12.79
N ASP A 200 -8.34 2.98 -13.80
CA ASP A 200 -7.24 3.24 -14.72
C ASP A 200 -6.06 3.89 -14.00
N LYS A 201 -4.83 3.55 -14.44
CA LYS A 201 -3.57 4.05 -13.89
C LYS A 201 -3.41 3.83 -12.39
N VAL A 202 -4.07 2.80 -11.85
CA VAL A 202 -3.86 2.32 -10.50
C VAL A 202 -3.11 1.00 -10.57
N LYS A 203 -2.01 0.89 -9.83
CA LYS A 203 -1.21 -0.34 -9.72
C LYS A 203 -0.85 -0.57 -8.26
N MET A 204 -0.45 -1.79 -7.95
CA MET A 204 -0.13 -2.19 -6.58
C MET A 204 1.13 -3.05 -6.56
N ILE A 205 1.91 -2.89 -5.49
CA ILE A 205 2.96 -3.85 -5.11
C ILE A 205 2.56 -4.57 -3.83
N THR A 206 3.03 -5.80 -3.67
CA THR A 206 2.92 -6.56 -2.41
C THR A 206 4.23 -6.50 -1.63
N VAL A 207 4.15 -6.74 -0.32
CA VAL A 207 5.29 -6.65 0.60
C VAL A 207 5.34 -7.82 1.60
N SER A 208 4.52 -8.84 1.41
CA SER A 208 4.42 -9.98 2.34
C SER A 208 5.73 -10.74 2.50
N ASP A 209 6.54 -10.81 1.45
CA ASP A 209 7.87 -11.40 1.44
C ASP A 209 8.97 -10.55 2.12
N LEU A 210 8.66 -9.31 2.47
CA LEU A 210 9.58 -8.34 3.12
C LEU A 210 9.35 -8.22 4.63
N VAL A 211 8.39 -8.98 5.17
CA VAL A 211 8.03 -8.95 6.59
C VAL A 211 8.87 -9.98 7.35
N ASP A 212 9.69 -9.52 8.25
CA ASP A 212 10.53 -10.36 9.12
C ASP A 212 9.87 -10.64 10.48
N ASN A 213 8.90 -9.82 10.90
CA ASN A 213 8.17 -9.97 12.15
C ASN A 213 6.70 -9.58 11.99
N VAL A 214 5.81 -10.56 12.01
CA VAL A 214 4.34 -10.32 11.92
C VAL A 214 3.72 -9.72 13.19
N GLN A 215 4.49 -9.57 14.27
CA GLN A 215 4.06 -8.86 15.48
C GLN A 215 4.36 -7.36 15.43
N ASP A 216 5.12 -6.91 14.44
CA ASP A 216 5.37 -5.49 14.17
C ASP A 216 4.56 -5.05 12.95
N ILE A 217 3.60 -4.15 13.16
CA ILE A 217 2.77 -3.59 12.10
C ILE A 217 3.57 -2.73 11.10
N HIS A 218 4.80 -2.37 11.46
CA HIS A 218 5.70 -1.53 10.66
C HIS A 218 6.88 -2.32 10.09
N PRO A 219 6.73 -3.02 8.94
CA PRO A 219 7.84 -3.76 8.33
C PRO A 219 9.09 -2.90 8.16
N ARG A 220 10.23 -3.43 8.57
CA ARG A 220 11.48 -2.66 8.67
C ARG A 220 12.20 -2.45 7.34
N ASP A 221 11.97 -3.29 6.34
CA ASP A 221 12.62 -3.20 5.02
C ASP A 221 11.95 -2.16 4.12
N LYS A 222 12.06 -0.88 4.46
CA LYS A 222 11.52 0.23 3.64
C LYS A 222 12.31 0.46 2.35
N ARG A 223 13.58 0.04 2.30
CA ARG A 223 14.41 0.14 1.10
C ARG A 223 13.86 -0.71 -0.03
N SER A 224 13.58 -1.99 0.23
CA SER A 224 13.01 -2.88 -0.79
C SER A 224 11.61 -2.44 -1.24
N VAL A 225 10.78 -1.95 -0.32
CA VAL A 225 9.45 -1.40 -0.65
C VAL A 225 9.58 -0.16 -1.56
N GLY A 226 10.44 0.80 -1.20
CA GLY A 226 10.69 2.01 -2.01
C GLY A 226 11.24 1.70 -3.39
N LYS A 227 12.20 0.76 -3.48
CA LYS A 227 12.75 0.29 -4.75
C LYS A 227 11.69 -0.39 -5.62
N ARG A 228 10.85 -1.25 -5.04
CA ARG A 228 9.77 -1.95 -5.75
C ARG A 228 8.73 -0.98 -6.31
N LEU A 229 8.36 0.06 -5.55
CA LEU A 229 7.50 1.15 -6.04
C LEU A 229 8.17 1.97 -7.15
N ALA A 230 9.47 2.26 -7.03
CA ALA A 230 10.19 2.98 -8.07
C ALA A 230 10.28 2.16 -9.37
N ASN A 231 10.58 0.86 -9.27
CA ASN A 231 10.58 -0.04 -10.43
C ASN A 231 9.19 -0.09 -11.11
N LEU A 232 8.11 -0.11 -10.33
CA LEU A 232 6.75 -0.03 -10.86
C LEU A 232 6.53 1.30 -11.60
N ALA A 233 6.90 2.44 -11.01
CA ALA A 233 6.73 3.75 -11.62
C ALA A 233 7.56 3.91 -12.90
N LEU A 234 8.80 3.42 -12.90
CA LEU A 234 9.69 3.45 -14.05
C LEU A 234 9.14 2.63 -15.22
N ASP A 235 8.65 1.42 -14.97
CA ASP A 235 8.06 0.57 -16.01
C ASP A 235 6.71 1.11 -16.51
N ASP A 236 5.79 1.44 -15.59
CA ASP A 236 4.41 1.82 -15.94
C ASP A 236 4.29 3.24 -16.50
N THR A 237 5.01 4.21 -15.92
CA THR A 237 4.91 5.63 -16.33
C THR A 237 5.97 6.05 -17.32
N TYR A 238 7.21 5.60 -17.14
CA TYR A 238 8.36 6.04 -17.95
C TYR A 238 8.79 5.02 -19.00
N HIS A 239 8.20 3.81 -18.99
CA HIS A 239 8.48 2.70 -19.91
C HIS A 239 9.94 2.23 -19.87
N ILE A 240 10.54 2.29 -18.69
CA ILE A 240 11.91 1.88 -18.40
C ILE A 240 11.88 0.71 -17.40
N TYR A 241 12.14 -0.49 -17.85
CA TYR A 241 12.22 -1.66 -16.97
C TYR A 241 13.62 -1.78 -16.37
N VAL A 242 13.72 -1.54 -15.07
CA VAL A 242 14.98 -1.61 -14.30
C VAL A 242 15.07 -2.79 -13.33
N GLY A 243 13.97 -3.47 -13.08
CA GLY A 243 13.97 -4.62 -12.18
C GLY A 243 12.58 -5.09 -11.75
N PRO A 244 12.50 -6.19 -11.00
CA PRO A 244 11.24 -6.80 -10.62
C PRO A 244 10.49 -5.95 -9.60
N TYR A 245 9.17 -5.89 -9.77
CA TYR A 245 8.23 -5.29 -8.82
C TYR A 245 6.92 -6.08 -8.72
N LYS A 246 6.62 -6.93 -9.71
CA LYS A 246 5.41 -7.76 -9.74
C LYS A 246 5.58 -8.98 -8.86
N SER A 247 4.52 -9.33 -8.16
CA SER A 247 4.36 -10.58 -7.43
C SER A 247 3.33 -11.45 -8.13
N PRO A 248 3.36 -12.78 -7.94
CA PRO A 248 2.30 -13.65 -8.43
C PRO A 248 0.93 -13.17 -7.96
N VAL A 249 -0.01 -13.00 -8.87
CA VAL A 249 -1.38 -12.60 -8.58
C VAL A 249 -2.29 -13.81 -8.74
N PHE A 250 -3.11 -14.11 -7.74
CA PHE A 250 -4.12 -15.16 -7.81
C PHE A 250 -4.99 -14.98 -9.06
N GLU A 251 -5.19 -16.05 -9.81
CA GLU A 251 -6.02 -16.07 -11.01
C GLU A 251 -7.24 -16.98 -10.83
N SER A 252 -7.00 -18.21 -10.38
CA SER A 252 -8.07 -19.18 -10.18
C SER A 252 -7.65 -20.33 -9.27
N ALA A 253 -8.63 -20.96 -8.63
CA ALA A 253 -8.48 -22.22 -7.93
C ALA A 253 -9.49 -23.25 -8.49
N CYS A 254 -9.01 -24.45 -8.75
CA CYS A 254 -9.85 -25.51 -9.31
C CYS A 254 -9.56 -26.83 -8.61
N ARG A 255 -10.60 -27.49 -8.09
CA ARG A 255 -10.48 -28.85 -7.54
C ARG A 255 -10.40 -29.88 -8.68
N LYS A 256 -9.38 -30.75 -8.59
CA LYS A 256 -9.21 -31.91 -9.50
C LYS A 256 -8.96 -33.15 -8.64
N GLY A 257 -10.01 -33.96 -8.45
CA GLY A 257 -9.91 -35.16 -7.60
C GLY A 257 -9.49 -34.82 -6.17
N ASN A 258 -8.34 -35.31 -5.74
CA ASN A 258 -7.82 -35.17 -4.38
C ASN A 258 -6.90 -33.96 -4.17
N HIS A 259 -6.90 -32.99 -5.07
CA HIS A 259 -6.12 -31.76 -4.91
C HIS A 259 -6.83 -30.54 -5.47
N VAL A 260 -6.45 -29.38 -4.97
CA VAL A 260 -6.79 -28.06 -5.53
C VAL A 260 -5.58 -27.57 -6.30
N THR A 261 -5.80 -27.13 -7.53
CA THR A 261 -4.81 -26.45 -8.37
C THR A 261 -5.06 -24.95 -8.31
N ILE A 262 -4.05 -24.18 -7.91
CA ILE A 262 -4.10 -22.72 -7.86
C ILE A 262 -3.22 -22.16 -8.97
N SER A 263 -3.79 -21.32 -9.83
CA SER A 263 -3.12 -20.64 -10.94
C SER A 263 -2.87 -19.16 -10.59
N PHE A 264 -1.81 -18.60 -11.17
CA PHE A 264 -1.39 -17.22 -10.94
C PHE A 264 -1.09 -16.51 -12.25
N LYS A 265 -1.38 -15.20 -12.29
CA LYS A 265 -0.88 -14.24 -13.28
C LYS A 265 0.50 -13.71 -12.86
N ASP A 266 1.16 -12.98 -13.75
CA ASP A 266 2.45 -12.29 -13.53
C ASP A 266 3.62 -13.22 -13.10
N ILE A 267 3.62 -14.44 -13.54
CA ILE A 267 4.65 -15.45 -13.26
C ILE A 267 5.57 -15.74 -14.45
N LYS A 268 5.98 -14.72 -15.20
CA LYS A 268 6.82 -14.89 -16.42
C LYS A 268 8.04 -15.80 -16.20
N ASN A 269 8.63 -15.76 -15.01
CA ASN A 269 9.80 -16.56 -14.62
C ASN A 269 9.41 -17.81 -13.80
N GLY A 270 8.13 -18.19 -13.78
CA GLY A 270 7.61 -19.27 -12.96
C GLY A 270 7.43 -18.89 -11.49
N LEU A 271 7.15 -19.91 -10.67
CA LEU A 271 7.06 -19.80 -9.22
C LEU A 271 8.28 -20.44 -8.59
N ALA A 272 8.83 -19.83 -7.54
CA ALA A 272 9.89 -20.39 -6.73
C ALA A 272 9.50 -20.34 -5.24
N VAL A 273 9.98 -21.33 -4.47
CA VAL A 273 9.83 -21.33 -3.01
C VAL A 273 11.04 -20.65 -2.40
N HIS A 274 10.81 -19.63 -1.56
CA HIS A 274 11.85 -19.04 -0.74
C HIS A 274 11.93 -19.83 0.58
N GLY A 275 12.96 -20.63 0.73
CA GLY A 275 13.10 -21.53 1.87
C GLY A 275 12.83 -23.00 1.52
N LYS A 276 12.46 -23.79 2.53
CA LYS A 276 12.28 -25.25 2.38
C LYS A 276 10.88 -25.69 1.96
N ARG A 277 9.87 -24.86 2.20
CA ARG A 277 8.45 -25.17 1.93
C ARG A 277 7.63 -23.91 1.75
N ILE A 278 6.45 -24.07 1.16
CA ILE A 278 5.42 -23.02 1.12
C ILE A 278 4.75 -22.99 2.48
N GLU A 279 4.68 -21.82 3.09
CA GLU A 279 4.11 -21.57 4.41
C GLU A 279 2.90 -20.62 4.31
N GLY A 280 2.04 -20.61 5.35
CA GLY A 280 0.90 -19.71 5.45
C GLY A 280 -0.30 -20.07 4.56
N LEU A 281 -0.30 -21.26 3.94
CA LEU A 281 -1.43 -21.73 3.16
C LEU A 281 -2.40 -22.48 4.08
N MET A 282 -3.65 -22.04 4.10
CA MET A 282 -4.71 -22.65 4.90
C MET A 282 -5.82 -23.17 4.00
N MET A 283 -6.53 -24.18 4.44
CA MET A 283 -7.67 -24.78 3.75
C MET A 283 -8.76 -25.16 4.76
N ALA A 284 -10.03 -24.96 4.40
CA ALA A 284 -11.18 -25.39 5.19
C ALA A 284 -12.31 -25.86 4.26
N ALA A 285 -13.21 -26.68 4.78
CA ALA A 285 -14.56 -26.83 4.20
C ALA A 285 -15.51 -25.76 4.75
N ALA A 286 -16.64 -25.55 4.10
CA ALA A 286 -17.64 -24.60 4.55
C ALA A 286 -18.07 -24.91 6.01
N GLY A 287 -17.95 -23.93 6.91
CA GLY A 287 -18.29 -24.04 8.32
C GLY A 287 -17.30 -24.85 9.19
N GLN A 288 -16.14 -25.20 8.65
CA GLN A 288 -15.06 -25.86 9.40
C GLN A 288 -13.92 -24.90 9.74
N GLU A 289 -13.10 -25.27 10.70
CA GLU A 289 -11.89 -24.52 11.06
C GLU A 289 -10.81 -24.63 9.98
N TRP A 290 -10.05 -23.54 9.81
CA TRP A 290 -8.92 -23.49 8.88
C TRP A 290 -7.78 -24.39 9.34
N GLN A 291 -7.29 -25.24 8.46
CA GLN A 291 -6.18 -26.15 8.69
C GLN A 291 -5.00 -25.81 7.78
N GLU A 292 -3.77 -25.96 8.30
CA GLU A 292 -2.57 -25.75 7.48
C GLU A 292 -2.54 -26.75 6.33
N ALA A 293 -2.39 -26.22 5.12
CA ALA A 293 -2.29 -26.99 3.90
C ALA A 293 -0.85 -26.99 3.35
N ARG A 294 -0.40 -28.14 2.87
CA ARG A 294 0.89 -28.23 2.19
C ARG A 294 0.69 -28.16 0.69
N ALA A 295 1.56 -27.42 0.02
CA ALA A 295 1.53 -27.32 -1.44
C ALA A 295 2.88 -27.68 -2.06
N ARG A 296 2.85 -28.05 -3.34
CA ARG A 296 4.04 -28.12 -4.19
C ARG A 296 3.83 -27.27 -5.44
N ILE A 297 4.92 -26.79 -6.02
CA ILE A 297 4.89 -26.14 -7.33
C ILE A 297 4.97 -27.20 -8.42
N ASP A 298 4.12 -27.06 -9.44
CA ASP A 298 4.10 -27.92 -10.62
C ASP A 298 3.64 -27.10 -11.83
N GLY A 299 4.52 -26.96 -12.84
CA GLY A 299 4.20 -26.22 -14.06
C GLY A 299 3.73 -24.78 -13.84
N GLY A 300 4.29 -24.05 -12.86
CA GLY A 300 3.90 -22.68 -12.53
C GLY A 300 2.59 -22.57 -11.75
N LYS A 301 2.08 -23.65 -11.19
CA LYS A 301 0.87 -23.70 -10.36
C LYS A 301 1.18 -24.24 -8.98
N LEU A 302 0.35 -23.93 -7.99
CA LEU A 302 0.37 -24.63 -6.71
C LEU A 302 -0.60 -25.80 -6.75
N ILE A 303 -0.11 -26.97 -6.35
CA ILE A 303 -0.90 -28.18 -6.18
C ILE A 303 -1.04 -28.45 -4.68
N VAL A 304 -2.26 -28.36 -4.18
CA VAL A 304 -2.61 -28.50 -2.75
C VAL A 304 -3.41 -29.77 -2.53
N PRO A 305 -2.87 -30.82 -1.91
CA PRO A 305 -3.62 -32.05 -1.62
C PRO A 305 -4.79 -31.77 -0.66
N VAL A 306 -5.96 -32.25 -1.02
CA VAL A 306 -7.18 -32.20 -0.18
C VAL A 306 -7.22 -33.45 0.70
N LYS A 307 -6.70 -33.38 1.91
CA LYS A 307 -6.77 -34.49 2.88
C LYS A 307 -7.89 -34.23 3.88
N GLY A 308 -8.93 -35.07 3.85
CA GLY A 308 -10.02 -35.01 4.84
C GLY A 308 -10.98 -33.81 4.71
N ILE A 309 -10.91 -33.05 3.62
CA ILE A 309 -11.77 -31.89 3.35
C ILE A 309 -12.61 -32.20 2.11
N GLU A 310 -13.91 -32.46 2.30
CA GLU A 310 -14.78 -32.89 1.19
C GLU A 310 -15.11 -31.80 0.19
N SER A 311 -15.24 -30.57 0.61
CA SER A 311 -15.54 -29.41 -0.26
C SER A 311 -14.80 -28.18 0.24
N PRO A 312 -13.50 -28.02 -0.14
CA PRO A 312 -12.73 -26.86 0.30
C PRO A 312 -13.35 -25.57 -0.26
N VAL A 313 -13.41 -24.55 0.59
CA VAL A 313 -13.77 -23.18 0.24
C VAL A 313 -12.52 -22.32 0.38
N SER A 314 -12.45 -21.26 -0.43
CA SER A 314 -11.34 -20.30 -0.41
C SER A 314 -11.51 -19.30 0.71
#